data_18b7958485525282a2f0cae617a95d3e
#
_entry.id   18b7958485525282a2f0cae617a95d3e
#
_cell.length_a   1.000
_cell.length_b   1.000
_cell.length_c   1.000
_cell.angle_alpha   90.00
_cell.angle_beta   90.00
_cell.angle_gamma   90.00
#
_symmetry.space_group_name_H-M   'P 1'
#
loop_
_entity.id
_entity.type
_entity.pdbx_description
1 polymer ?
#
loop_
_entity_poly.entity_id
_entity_poly.type
_entity_poly.pdbx_seq_one_letter_code
_entity_poly.pdbx_strand_id
1 'polypeptide(L)' 'MKIAWSDILEIAINLSEAYPEIDPQWISFPDLHHKICSLENFEDDPQNSNEKILEAIQMAWMDELDLSLIHI' A
#
# COMPACT_ATOMS: atom_id res chain seq x y z
N MET A 1 -7.42 5.24 13.78
CA MET A 1 -6.08 5.78 13.50
C MET A 1 -6.01 6.26 12.06
N LYS A 2 -5.47 7.44 11.85
CA LYS A 2 -5.44 8.04 10.51
C LYS A 2 -4.09 7.79 9.86
N ILE A 3 -4.12 7.48 8.57
CA ILE A 3 -2.92 7.17 7.81
C ILE A 3 -2.78 8.21 6.69
N ALA A 4 -1.59 8.72 6.52
CA ALA A 4 -1.28 9.68 5.46
C ALA A 4 -0.27 9.07 4.48
N TRP A 5 -0.01 9.78 3.38
CA TRP A 5 0.94 9.28 2.38
C TRP A 5 2.34 9.03 2.95
N SER A 6 2.71 9.75 3.99
CA SER A 6 4.02 9.55 4.62
C SER A 6 4.10 8.27 5.43
N ASP A 7 2.97 7.65 5.74
CA ASP A 7 2.94 6.41 6.53
C ASP A 7 3.02 5.19 5.62
N ILE A 8 4.10 5.10 4.87
CA ILE A 8 4.26 4.08 3.83
C ILE A 8 4.11 2.67 4.37
N LEU A 9 4.75 2.37 5.48
CA LEU A 9 4.69 1.03 6.05
C LEU A 9 3.28 0.69 6.52
N GLU A 10 2.62 1.65 7.18
CA GLU A 10 1.25 1.43 7.63
C GLU A 10 0.29 1.21 6.48
N ILE A 11 0.47 1.97 5.39
CA ILE A 11 -0.33 1.79 4.20
C ILE A 11 -0.13 0.38 3.64
N ALA A 12 1.12 -0.06 3.56
CA ALA A 12 1.43 -1.39 3.05
C ALA A 12 0.79 -2.49 3.88
N ILE A 13 0.85 -2.35 5.20
CA ILE A 13 0.24 -3.33 6.09
C ILE A 13 -1.26 -3.37 5.88
N ASN A 14 -1.90 -2.19 5.80
CA ASN A 14 -3.34 -2.14 5.58
C ASN A 14 -3.73 -2.72 4.23
N LEU A 15 -2.94 -2.47 3.20
CA LEU A 15 -3.21 -3.04 1.88
C LEU A 15 -3.11 -4.57 1.92
N SER A 16 -2.10 -5.09 2.58
CA SER A 16 -1.93 -6.55 2.65
C SER A 16 -3.08 -7.22 3.39
N GLU A 17 -3.66 -6.53 4.36
CA GLU A 17 -4.80 -7.06 5.11
C GLU A 17 -6.12 -6.89 4.36
N ALA A 18 -6.28 -5.78 3.67
CA ALA A 18 -7.53 -5.50 2.97
C ALA A 18 -7.64 -6.24 1.65
N TYR A 19 -6.50 -6.47 1.00
CA TYR A 19 -6.48 -7.10 -0.33
C TYR A 19 -5.50 -8.27 -0.35
N PRO A 20 -5.77 -9.32 0.43
CA PRO A 20 -4.81 -10.45 0.54
C PRO A 20 -4.64 -11.23 -0.75
N GLU A 21 -5.56 -11.09 -1.69
CA GLU A 21 -5.50 -11.84 -2.94
C GLU A 21 -4.81 -11.09 -4.06
N ILE A 22 -4.48 -9.82 -3.84
CA ILE A 22 -3.87 -9.01 -4.87
C ILE A 22 -2.36 -9.06 -4.77
N ASP A 23 -1.72 -9.30 -5.92
CA ASP A 23 -0.27 -9.33 -6.00
C ASP A 23 0.21 -7.92 -6.32
N PRO A 24 0.90 -7.24 -5.40
CA PRO A 24 1.37 -5.88 -5.65
C PRO A 24 2.39 -5.79 -6.78
N GLN A 25 3.02 -6.91 -7.13
CA GLN A 25 3.97 -6.92 -8.23
C GLN A 25 3.32 -6.57 -9.56
N TRP A 26 2.05 -6.90 -9.71
CA TRP A 26 1.34 -6.73 -10.97
C TRP A 26 0.31 -5.59 -10.97
N ILE A 27 0.22 -4.85 -9.87
CA ILE A 27 -0.75 -3.78 -9.79
C ILE A 27 -0.21 -2.52 -10.49
N SER A 28 -1.08 -1.81 -11.20
CA SER A 28 -0.70 -0.55 -11.82
C SER A 28 -0.76 0.57 -10.78
N PHE A 29 -0.06 1.67 -11.03
CA PHE A 29 -0.09 2.81 -10.11
C PHE A 29 -1.48 3.41 -9.96
N PRO A 30 -2.27 3.59 -11.04
CA PRO A 30 -3.64 4.08 -10.86
C PRO A 30 -4.48 3.19 -9.97
N ASP A 31 -4.36 1.87 -10.12
CA ASP A 31 -5.08 0.95 -9.25
C ASP A 31 -4.59 1.01 -7.83
N LEU A 32 -3.29 1.09 -7.64
CA LEU A 32 -2.70 1.20 -6.31
C LEU A 32 -3.19 2.46 -5.61
N HIS A 33 -3.17 3.58 -6.32
CA HIS A 33 -3.65 4.86 -5.79
C HIS A 33 -5.12 4.74 -5.36
N HIS A 34 -5.93 4.15 -6.20
CA HIS A 34 -7.35 3.98 -5.91
C HIS A 34 -7.56 3.13 -4.65
N LYS A 35 -6.83 2.05 -4.53
CA LYS A 35 -6.96 1.16 -3.38
C LYS A 35 -6.52 1.84 -2.09
N ILE A 36 -5.45 2.62 -2.15
CA ILE A 36 -4.99 3.36 -0.97
C ILE A 36 -6.04 4.35 -0.51
N CYS A 37 -6.60 5.10 -1.45
CA CYS A 37 -7.63 6.09 -1.12
C CYS A 37 -8.91 5.43 -0.61
N SER A 38 -9.11 4.16 -0.89
CA SER A 38 -10.28 3.43 -0.43
C SER A 38 -10.11 2.84 0.97
N LEU A 39 -8.93 2.89 1.54
CA LEU A 39 -8.71 2.39 2.88
C LEU A 39 -9.45 3.24 3.89
N GLU A 40 -10.12 2.60 4.83
CA GLU A 40 -10.92 3.32 5.83
C GLU A 40 -10.10 4.28 6.66
N ASN A 41 -8.87 3.89 6.96
CA ASN A 41 -8.01 4.70 7.83
C ASN A 41 -7.24 5.77 7.08
N PHE A 42 -7.31 5.77 5.76
CA PHE A 42 -6.54 6.72 4.98
C PHE A 42 -7.25 8.07 4.95
N GLU A 43 -6.58 9.10 5.45
CA GLU A 43 -7.16 10.44 5.51
C GLU A 43 -6.14 11.48 5.08
N ASP A 44 -5.78 11.45 3.83
CA ASP A 44 -4.90 12.45 3.25
C ASP A 44 -5.46 12.83 1.88
N ASP A 45 -4.94 13.91 1.33
CA ASP A 45 -5.39 14.38 0.02
C ASP A 45 -4.92 13.40 -1.04
N PRO A 46 -5.81 12.83 -1.85
CA PRO A 46 -5.40 11.92 -2.92
C PRO A 46 -4.37 12.52 -3.87
N GLN A 47 -4.34 13.84 -3.99
CA GLN A 47 -3.43 14.50 -4.89
C GLN A 47 -2.05 14.73 -4.31
N ASN A 48 -1.84 14.42 -3.04
CA ASN A 48 -0.53 14.57 -2.42
C ASN A 48 0.43 13.43 -2.70
N SER A 49 0.02 12.47 -3.49
CA SER A 49 0.89 11.35 -3.85
C SER A 49 1.71 11.67 -5.09
N ASN A 50 2.75 10.89 -5.31
CA ASN A 50 3.52 10.94 -6.55
C ASN A 50 4.05 9.54 -6.83
N GLU A 51 4.73 9.38 -7.99
CA GLU A 51 5.22 8.07 -8.38
C GLU A 51 6.18 7.48 -7.37
N LYS A 52 7.02 8.31 -6.75
CA LYS A 52 7.98 7.80 -5.77
C LYS A 52 7.28 7.24 -4.55
N ILE A 53 6.23 7.92 -4.10
CA ILE A 53 5.46 7.44 -2.96
C ILE A 53 4.76 6.13 -3.30
N LEU A 54 4.13 6.07 -4.48
CA LEU A 54 3.43 4.86 -4.89
C LEU A 54 4.40 3.70 -5.06
N GLU A 55 5.58 3.95 -5.63
CA GLU A 55 6.59 2.93 -5.77
C GLU A 55 7.06 2.42 -4.42
N ALA A 56 7.31 3.33 -3.49
CA ALA A 56 7.73 2.94 -2.14
C ALA A 56 6.66 2.10 -1.44
N ILE A 57 5.40 2.47 -1.61
CA ILE A 57 4.29 1.71 -1.02
C ILE A 57 4.20 0.33 -1.67
N GLN A 58 4.35 0.26 -2.98
CA GLN A 58 4.31 -1.02 -3.69
C GLN A 58 5.41 -1.93 -3.18
N MET A 59 6.63 -1.42 -3.03
CA MET A 59 7.74 -2.22 -2.55
C MET A 59 7.54 -2.66 -1.11
N ALA A 60 7.03 -1.78 -0.26
CA ALA A 60 6.73 -2.12 1.12
C ALA A 60 5.66 -3.19 1.20
N TRP A 61 4.65 -3.11 0.34
CA TRP A 61 3.60 -4.12 0.27
C TRP A 61 4.18 -5.47 -0.14
N MET A 62 5.05 -5.48 -1.14
CA MET A 62 5.72 -6.70 -1.54
C MET A 62 6.55 -7.28 -0.40
N ASP A 63 7.25 -6.44 0.33
CA ASP A 63 8.05 -6.89 1.47
C ASP A 63 7.17 -7.49 2.57
N GLU A 64 6.00 -6.92 2.78
CA GLU A 64 5.08 -7.47 3.78
C GLU A 64 4.64 -8.88 3.41
N LEU A 65 4.39 -9.12 2.14
CA LEU A 65 4.00 -10.45 1.68
C LEU A 65 5.17 -11.42 1.75
N ASP A 66 6.36 -10.96 1.41
CA ASP A 66 7.55 -11.79 1.51
C ASP A 66 7.81 -12.21 2.94
N LEU A 67 7.68 -11.28 3.87
CA LEU A 67 7.89 -11.61 5.27
C LEU A 67 6.90 -12.66 5.75
N SER A 68 5.69 -12.65 5.24
CA SER A 68 4.73 -13.66 5.65
C SER A 68 4.98 -14.99 4.96
N LEU A 69 5.74 -15.01 3.86
CA LEU A 69 6.07 -16.24 3.16
C LEU A 69 7.38 -16.86 3.61
N ILE A 70 8.27 -16.04 4.12
CA ILE A 70 9.61 -16.49 4.44
C ILE A 70 9.73 -17.12 5.78
N HIS A 71 8.78 -17.13 6.53
CA HIS A 71 8.85 -17.69 7.83
C HIS A 71 9.60 -18.97 7.96
N ILE A 72 10.34 -19.31 7.15
CA ILE A 72 11.08 -20.55 7.19
C ILE A 72 12.13 -20.57 8.24
#